data_1758594d64af888accc74bb888098ad6
#
_entry.id   1758594d64af888accc74bb888098ad6
#
_cell.length_a   1.000
_cell.length_b   1.000
_cell.length_c   1.000
_cell.angle_alpha   90.00
_cell.angle_beta   90.00
_cell.angle_gamma   90.00
#
_symmetry.space_group_name_H-M   'P 1'
#
loop_
_entity.id
_entity.type
_entity.pdbx_description
1 polymer ?
#
loop_
_entity_poly.entity_id
_entity_poly.type
_entity_poly.pdbx_seq_one_letter_code
_entity_poly.pdbx_strand_id
1 'polypeptide(L)'
;IEAWANEKERLEKLLEGLEVGAIAAELERAGYQITSTNEQERDYIEYEVVRGDNSYEVQVEVDADTRRAEDVDVTSNLWRARSTREVQRDRR
;
A
#
# COMPACT_ATOMS: atom_id res chain seq x y z
N ILE A 1 5.69 -16.39 5.61
CA ILE A 1 6.47 -15.32 6.23
C ILE A 1 7.55 -14.79 5.28
N GLU A 2 8.32 -15.72 4.69
CA GLU A 2 9.34 -15.32 3.72
C GLU A 2 8.73 -14.65 2.49
N ALA A 3 7.59 -15.20 2.02
CA ALA A 3 6.92 -14.62 0.87
C ALA A 3 6.42 -13.20 1.18
N TRP A 4 5.92 -12.97 2.39
CA TRP A 4 5.48 -11.66 2.83
C TRP A 4 6.65 -10.68 2.89
N ALA A 5 7.76 -11.10 3.49
CA ALA A 5 8.93 -10.24 3.63
C ALA A 5 9.50 -9.84 2.25
N ASN A 6 9.52 -10.80 1.32
CA ASN A 6 9.99 -10.53 -0.03
C ASN A 6 9.08 -9.57 -0.78
N GLU A 7 7.77 -9.70 -0.59
CA GLU A 7 6.81 -8.83 -1.25
C GLU A 7 6.87 -7.42 -0.69
N LYS A 8 7.03 -7.30 0.62
CA LYS A 8 7.21 -6.01 1.27
C LYS A 8 8.43 -5.28 0.72
N GLU A 9 9.57 -5.96 0.67
CA GLU A 9 10.81 -5.41 0.13
C GLU A 9 10.66 -5.01 -1.32
N ARG A 10 10.03 -5.86 -2.10
CA ARG A 10 9.83 -5.63 -3.53
C ARG A 10 9.02 -4.37 -3.77
N LEU A 11 7.92 -4.21 -3.01
CA LEU A 11 7.08 -3.02 -3.13
C LEU A 11 7.81 -1.77 -2.69
N GLU A 12 8.54 -1.85 -1.59
CA GLU A 12 9.27 -0.69 -1.10
C GLU A 12 10.31 -0.24 -2.13
N LYS A 13 11.04 -1.17 -2.70
CA LYS A 13 12.04 -0.85 -3.72
C LYS A 13 11.41 -0.33 -5.01
N LEU A 14 10.27 -0.87 -5.37
CA LEU A 14 9.56 -0.45 -6.57
C LEU A 14 9.17 1.02 -6.51
N LEU A 15 8.75 1.47 -5.34
CA LEU A 15 8.16 2.80 -5.18
C LEU A 15 9.14 3.87 -4.72
N GLU A 16 10.22 3.49 -4.04
CA GLU A 16 11.21 4.46 -3.58
C GLU A 16 11.78 5.28 -4.71
N GLY A 17 11.83 6.58 -4.50
CA GLY A 17 12.37 7.51 -5.49
C GLY A 17 11.44 7.86 -6.62
N LEU A 18 10.27 7.24 -6.70
CA LEU A 18 9.30 7.58 -7.74
C LEU A 18 8.64 8.93 -7.44
N GLU A 19 8.35 9.65 -8.49
CA GLU A 19 7.54 10.84 -8.40
C GLU A 19 6.14 10.44 -7.94
N VAL A 20 5.54 11.25 -7.07
CA VAL A 20 4.27 10.91 -6.45
C VAL A 20 3.18 10.61 -7.48
N GLY A 21 3.18 11.29 -8.62
CA GLY A 21 2.19 11.06 -9.67
C GLY A 21 2.34 9.72 -10.39
N ALA A 22 3.47 9.05 -10.23
CA ALA A 22 3.72 7.77 -10.90
C ALA A 22 3.44 6.55 -10.02
N ILE A 23 3.21 6.77 -8.72
CA ILE A 23 3.09 5.66 -7.77
C ILE A 23 1.90 4.76 -8.08
N ALA A 24 0.73 5.34 -8.31
CA ALA A 24 -0.47 4.57 -8.58
C ALA A 24 -0.31 3.69 -9.82
N ALA A 25 0.26 4.25 -10.89
CA ALA A 25 0.47 3.51 -12.12
C ALA A 25 1.45 2.35 -11.93
N GLU A 26 2.50 2.56 -11.14
CA GLU A 26 3.46 1.51 -10.87
C GLU A 26 2.85 0.38 -10.04
N LEU A 27 2.01 0.71 -9.07
CA LEU A 27 1.30 -0.31 -8.29
C LEU A 27 0.40 -1.14 -9.19
N GLU A 28 -0.34 -0.50 -10.07
CA GLU A 28 -1.22 -1.20 -10.99
C GLU A 28 -0.45 -2.05 -11.98
N ARG A 29 0.66 -1.55 -12.47
CA ARG A 29 1.52 -2.30 -13.38
C ARG A 29 2.08 -3.56 -12.71
N ALA A 30 2.34 -3.49 -11.41
CA ALA A 30 2.84 -4.63 -10.65
C ALA A 30 1.74 -5.64 -10.28
N GLY A 31 0.50 -5.36 -10.68
CA GLY A 31 -0.60 -6.29 -10.47
C GLY A 31 -1.44 -6.00 -9.25
N TYR A 32 -1.29 -4.84 -8.64
CA TYR A 32 -2.07 -4.45 -7.46
C TYR A 32 -3.24 -3.58 -7.86
N GLN A 33 -4.38 -3.87 -7.25
CA GLN A 33 -5.56 -3.02 -7.41
C GLN A 33 -5.62 -2.04 -6.24
N ILE A 34 -5.69 -0.77 -6.52
CA ILE A 34 -5.80 0.26 -5.49
C ILE A 34 -7.25 0.38 -5.10
N THR A 35 -7.56 0.09 -3.84
CA THR A 35 -8.93 0.15 -3.34
C THR A 35 -9.21 1.44 -2.56
N SER A 36 -8.16 2.10 -2.10
CA SER A 36 -8.32 3.36 -1.37
C SER A 36 -7.04 4.18 -1.49
N THR A 37 -7.19 5.48 -1.59
CA THR A 37 -6.08 6.42 -1.58
C THR A 37 -6.43 7.51 -0.58
N ASN A 38 -5.54 7.76 0.36
CA ASN A 38 -5.78 8.75 1.40
C ASN A 38 -4.57 9.70 1.49
N GLU A 39 -4.76 10.94 1.08
CA GLU A 39 -3.76 12.00 1.19
C GLU A 39 -4.11 12.84 2.41
N GLN A 40 -3.53 12.51 3.55
CA GLN A 40 -3.82 13.23 4.77
C GLN A 40 -3.08 14.55 4.83
N GLU A 41 -1.86 14.55 4.34
CA GLU A 41 -1.02 15.74 4.31
C GLU A 41 -0.32 15.81 2.96
N ARG A 42 0.25 16.96 2.67
CA ARG A 42 0.90 17.19 1.39
C ARG A 42 2.06 16.24 1.14
N ASP A 43 2.72 15.80 2.21
CA ASP A 43 3.92 14.98 2.14
C ASP A 43 3.70 13.55 2.60
N TYR A 44 2.44 13.12 2.71
CA TYR A 44 2.13 11.77 3.17
C TYR A 44 0.89 11.23 2.48
N ILE A 45 1.03 10.03 1.91
CA ILE A 45 -0.06 9.37 1.20
C ILE A 45 -0.13 7.91 1.62
N GLU A 46 -1.34 7.41 1.83
CA GLU A 46 -1.57 6.00 2.10
C GLU A 46 -2.40 5.40 0.97
N TYR A 47 -1.98 4.23 0.52
CA TYR A 47 -2.74 3.45 -0.44
C TYR A 47 -3.14 2.13 0.20
N GLU A 48 -4.37 1.69 -0.04
CA GLU A 48 -4.76 0.34 0.27
C GLU A 48 -4.81 -0.40 -1.06
N VAL A 49 -4.09 -1.52 -1.14
CA VAL A 49 -3.97 -2.27 -2.38
C VAL A 49 -4.24 -3.75 -2.15
N VAL A 50 -4.74 -4.39 -3.18
CA VAL A 50 -5.10 -5.81 -3.14
C VAL A 50 -4.46 -6.52 -4.31
N ARG A 51 -3.92 -7.68 -4.05
CA ARG A 51 -3.41 -8.56 -5.10
C ARG A 51 -3.76 -9.99 -4.73
N GLY A 52 -4.65 -10.63 -5.52
CA GLY A 52 -5.17 -11.94 -5.17
C GLY A 52 -5.95 -11.87 -3.87
N ASP A 53 -5.58 -12.70 -2.92
CA ASP A 53 -6.23 -12.74 -1.61
C ASP A 53 -5.53 -11.87 -0.57
N ASN A 54 -4.51 -11.16 -0.97
CA ASN A 54 -3.70 -10.37 -0.05
C ASN A 54 -4.04 -8.89 -0.14
N SER A 55 -4.07 -8.25 1.02
CA SER A 55 -4.33 -6.82 1.13
C SER A 55 -3.20 -6.15 1.89
N TYR A 56 -2.75 -5.02 1.38
CA TYR A 56 -1.62 -4.30 1.96
C TYR A 56 -1.95 -2.82 2.11
N GLU A 57 -1.33 -2.20 3.10
CA GLU A 57 -1.34 -0.77 3.25
C GLU A 57 0.05 -0.26 2.89
N VAL A 58 0.10 0.66 1.95
CA VAL A 58 1.35 1.26 1.48
C VAL A 58 1.39 2.71 1.95
N GLN A 59 2.32 3.01 2.84
CA GLN A 59 2.48 4.34 3.41
C GLN A 59 3.69 5.00 2.76
N VAL A 60 3.49 6.16 2.18
CA VAL A 60 4.53 6.86 1.42
C VAL A 60 4.76 8.25 2.00
N GLU A 61 5.98 8.50 2.43
CA GLU A 61 6.41 9.85 2.78
C GLU A 61 7.03 10.46 1.53
N VAL A 62 6.58 11.65 1.18
CA VAL A 62 6.98 12.34 -0.04
C VAL A 62 7.84 13.54 0.32
N ASP A 63 8.97 13.67 -0.35
CA ASP A 63 9.81 14.86 -0.20
C ASP A 63 9.04 16.07 -0.73
N ALA A 64 8.93 17.10 0.11
CA ALA A 64 8.14 18.28 -0.21
C ALA A 64 8.69 19.07 -1.40
N ASP A 65 9.98 19.01 -1.60
CA ASP A 65 10.64 19.78 -2.68
C ASP A 65 10.64 19.03 -4.00
N THR A 66 11.02 17.75 -3.99
CA THR A 66 11.15 16.96 -5.22
C THR A 66 9.87 16.25 -5.60
N ARG A 67 8.95 16.09 -4.69
CA ARG A 67 7.71 15.33 -4.86
C ARG A 67 7.97 13.87 -5.21
N ARG A 68 9.05 13.32 -4.68
CA ARG A 68 9.40 11.92 -4.86
C ARG A 68 9.22 11.14 -3.57
N ALA A 69 8.92 9.86 -3.70
CA ALA A 69 8.77 8.98 -2.54
C ALA A 69 10.10 8.87 -1.80
N GLU A 70 10.14 9.40 -0.59
CA GLU A 70 11.34 9.44 0.24
C GLU A 70 11.44 8.21 1.10
N ASP A 71 10.31 7.76 1.65
CA ASP A 71 10.25 6.59 2.49
C ASP A 71 8.95 5.85 2.20
N VAL A 72 9.05 4.54 2.06
CA VAL A 72 7.89 3.69 1.76
C VAL A 72 7.84 2.57 2.78
N ASP A 73 6.71 2.45 3.46
CA ASP A 73 6.48 1.37 4.41
C ASP A 73 5.24 0.58 4.00
N VAL A 74 5.37 -0.74 3.97
CA VAL A 74 4.28 -1.62 3.54
C VAL A 74 3.92 -2.55 4.67
N THR A 75 2.65 -2.59 5.01
CA THR A 75 2.14 -3.50 6.04
C THR A 75 1.00 -4.35 5.48
N SER A 76 0.85 -5.55 6.02
CA SER A 76 -0.21 -6.45 5.59
C SER A 76 -1.52 -6.12 6.29
N ASN A 77 -2.60 -6.07 5.51
CA ASN A 77 -3.95 -5.84 6.04
C ASN A 77 -4.75 -7.14 6.17
N LEU A 78 -4.08 -8.27 6.02
CA LEU A 78 -4.76 -9.56 6.05
C LEU A 78 -5.57 -9.73 7.34
N TRP A 79 -5.00 -9.34 8.45
CA TRP A 79 -5.67 -9.41 9.75
C TRP A 79 -6.94 -8.55 9.76
N ARG A 80 -6.86 -7.33 9.25
CA ARG A 80 -8.00 -6.43 9.21
C ARG A 80 -9.13 -6.96 8.34
N ALA A 81 -8.80 -7.51 7.19
CA ALA A 81 -9.78 -8.08 6.28
C ALA A 81 -10.49 -9.27 6.93
N ARG A 82 -9.74 -10.10 7.63
CA ARG A 82 -10.29 -11.26 8.33
C ARG A 82 -11.21 -10.84 9.46
N SER A 83 -10.79 -9.88 10.25
CA SER A 83 -11.60 -9.33 11.35
C SER A 83 -12.93 -8.78 10.85
N THR A 84 -12.90 -8.06 9.75
CA THR A 84 -14.10 -7.48 9.16
C THR A 84 -15.07 -8.56 8.74
N ARG A 85 -14.59 -9.64 8.16
CA ARG A 85 -15.42 -10.76 7.75
C ARG A 85 -16.07 -11.43 8.94
N GLU A 86 -15.33 -11.62 10.00
CA GLU A 86 -15.84 -12.24 11.23
C GLU A 86 -16.94 -11.41 11.86
N VAL A 87 -16.74 -10.09 11.93
CA VAL A 87 -17.75 -9.19 12.46
C VAL A 87 -19.03 -9.23 11.64
N GLN A 88 -18.92 -9.24 10.33
CA GLN A 88 -20.09 -9.33 9.46
C GLN A 88 -20.82 -10.64 9.64
N ARG A 89 -20.09 -11.71 9.83
CA ARG A 89 -20.67 -13.03 10.03
C ARG A 89 -21.44 -13.11 11.33
N ASP A 90 -20.92 -12.49 12.38
CA ASP A 90 -21.54 -12.50 13.70
C ASP A 90 -22.84 -11.71 13.78
N ARG A 91 -23.07 -10.83 12.84
CA ARG A 91 -24.28 -9.99 12.82
C ARG A 91 -25.52 -10.68 12.27
N ARG A 92 -25.42 -11.90 11.83
CA ARG A 92 -26.56 -12.66 11.31
C ARG A 92 -27.50 -13.18 12.38
#